data_c3bf27180a8465c5f8c177144b888bd9
#
_entry.id   c3bf27180a8465c5f8c177144b888bd9
#
_cell.length_a   1.000
_cell.length_b   1.000
_cell.length_c   1.000
_cell.angle_alpha   90.00
_cell.angle_beta   90.00
_cell.angle_gamma   90.00
#
_symmetry.space_group_name_H-M   'P 1'
#
loop_
_entity.id
_entity.type
_entity.pdbx_description
1 polymer ?
#
loop_
_entity_poly.entity_id
_entity_poly.type
_entity_poly.pdbx_seq_one_letter_code
_entity_poly.pdbx_strand_id
1 'polypeptide(L)'
;VASHGSAPSTRQIADAVGLKSTSTVSKHLRLLEDAGFLRRGSAMARQLDVRPFLAGSPAGRSSDNRVSVPVVGDIAAGTPILAEEHPDEVLDLPRELVGTGTVFGLRVRGESMIDAAICDGDVVVVRRQDEAHSGEIVAAMIDGEATVKVFRRRSGHVYLEPRNAAYSV
;
A
#
# COMPACT_ATOMS: atom_id res chain seq x y z
N VAL A 1 10.82 14.82 -2.99
CA VAL A 1 10.97 15.41 -4.35
C VAL A 1 11.36 16.89 -4.27
N ALA A 2 11.17 17.56 -3.11
CA ALA A 2 11.36 19.01 -2.99
C ALA A 2 12.81 19.48 -2.82
N SER A 3 13.81 18.59 -2.68
CA SER A 3 15.17 19.00 -2.34
C SER A 3 16.22 18.88 -3.45
N HIS A 4 15.89 18.28 -4.59
CA HIS A 4 16.83 18.11 -5.70
C HIS A 4 16.14 18.46 -7.01
N GLY A 5 16.60 19.47 -7.71
CA GLY A 5 16.05 19.94 -8.99
C GLY A 5 16.15 18.94 -10.17
N SER A 6 16.53 17.68 -9.91
CA SER A 6 16.61 16.59 -10.88
C SER A 6 15.98 15.32 -10.34
N ALA A 7 15.50 14.46 -11.23
CA ALA A 7 14.94 13.17 -10.85
C ALA A 7 15.99 12.30 -10.13
N PRO A 8 15.60 11.57 -9.07
CA PRO A 8 16.50 10.71 -8.34
C PRO A 8 17.01 9.56 -9.21
N SER A 9 18.26 9.18 -9.02
CA SER A 9 18.85 7.99 -9.65
C SER A 9 18.28 6.72 -9.03
N THR A 10 18.36 5.58 -9.75
CA THR A 10 17.92 4.28 -9.21
C THR A 10 18.64 3.89 -7.92
N ARG A 11 19.88 4.36 -7.72
CA ARG A 11 20.64 4.15 -6.50
C ARG A 11 20.10 4.98 -5.34
N GLN A 12 19.79 6.25 -5.57
CA GLN A 12 19.15 7.10 -4.57
C GLN A 12 17.76 6.60 -4.19
N ILE A 13 17.01 6.06 -5.16
CA ILE A 13 15.72 5.41 -4.88
C ILE A 13 15.94 4.16 -4.03
N ALA A 14 16.91 3.29 -4.38
CA ALA A 14 17.23 2.10 -3.60
C ALA A 14 17.54 2.45 -2.14
N ASP A 15 18.41 3.44 -1.95
CA ASP A 15 18.82 3.89 -0.62
C ASP A 15 17.62 4.46 0.17
N ALA A 16 16.75 5.24 -0.48
CA ALA A 16 15.59 5.86 0.15
C ALA A 16 14.50 4.85 0.56
N VAL A 17 14.34 3.74 -0.21
CA VAL A 17 13.33 2.70 0.07
C VAL A 17 13.92 1.45 0.74
N GLY A 18 15.19 1.50 1.19
CA GLY A 18 15.84 0.42 1.91
C GLY A 18 16.16 -0.83 1.07
N LEU A 19 16.17 -0.72 -0.27
CA LEU A 19 16.48 -1.84 -1.16
C LEU A 19 17.98 -1.92 -1.44
N LYS A 20 18.57 -3.09 -1.22
CA LYS A 20 20.02 -3.33 -1.43
C LYS A 20 20.44 -3.43 -2.90
N SER A 21 19.48 -3.63 -3.83
CA SER A 21 19.75 -3.87 -5.24
C SER A 21 19.08 -2.88 -6.17
N THR A 22 19.86 -2.19 -6.99
CA THR A 22 19.36 -1.29 -8.04
C THR A 22 18.61 -2.03 -9.15
N SER A 23 18.87 -3.33 -9.35
CA SER A 23 18.13 -4.17 -10.31
C SER A 23 16.69 -4.40 -9.84
N THR A 24 16.49 -4.57 -8.53
CA THR A 24 15.16 -4.68 -7.94
C THR A 24 14.38 -3.38 -8.14
N VAL A 25 15.00 -2.23 -7.86
CA VAL A 25 14.40 -0.90 -8.14
C VAL A 25 14.02 -0.78 -9.61
N SER A 26 14.92 -1.15 -10.53
CA SER A 26 14.65 -1.07 -11.97
C SER A 26 13.47 -1.95 -12.39
N LYS A 27 13.33 -3.14 -11.79
CA LYS A 27 12.18 -4.03 -12.01
C LYS A 27 10.87 -3.37 -11.53
N HIS A 28 10.86 -2.80 -10.32
CA HIS A 28 9.67 -2.12 -9.79
C HIS A 28 9.31 -0.88 -10.60
N LEU A 29 10.30 -0.06 -10.99
CA LEU A 29 10.05 1.10 -11.84
C LEU A 29 9.46 0.70 -13.20
N ARG A 30 9.88 -0.44 -13.78
CA ARG A 30 9.30 -0.95 -15.03
C ARG A 30 7.85 -1.37 -14.81
N LEU A 31 7.55 -2.10 -13.74
CA LEU A 31 6.18 -2.49 -13.40
C LEU A 31 5.27 -1.27 -13.20
N LEU A 32 5.76 -0.21 -12.54
CA LEU A 32 5.03 1.03 -12.36
C LEU A 32 4.83 1.78 -13.70
N GLU A 33 5.80 1.71 -14.61
CA GLU A 33 5.71 2.28 -15.95
C GLU A 33 4.68 1.51 -16.80
N ASP A 34 4.75 0.17 -16.79
CA ASP A 34 3.80 -0.71 -17.48
C ASP A 34 2.38 -0.53 -16.94
N ALA A 35 2.25 -0.28 -15.64
CA ALA A 35 0.99 0.04 -14.99
C ALA A 35 0.53 1.50 -15.19
N GLY A 36 1.32 2.36 -15.83
CA GLY A 36 0.97 3.74 -16.16
C GLY A 36 1.09 4.75 -15.02
N PHE A 37 1.71 4.37 -13.90
CA PHE A 37 1.93 5.26 -12.75
C PHE A 37 3.08 6.24 -12.95
N LEU A 38 4.02 5.91 -13.83
CA LEU A 38 5.12 6.79 -14.18
C LEU A 38 5.46 6.69 -15.67
N ARG A 39 6.11 7.71 -16.20
CA ARG A 39 6.73 7.69 -17.53
C ARG A 39 8.21 7.97 -17.38
N ARG A 40 9.02 7.26 -18.15
CA ARG A 40 10.43 7.59 -18.33
C ARG A 40 10.52 8.58 -19.48
N GLY A 41 11.16 9.71 -19.22
CA GLY A 41 11.51 10.67 -20.27
C GLY A 41 12.47 10.05 -21.30
N SER A 42 12.52 10.61 -22.50
CA SER A 42 13.47 10.23 -23.55
C SER A 42 14.91 10.33 -23.06
N ALA A 43 15.83 9.63 -23.71
CA ALA A 43 17.22 9.39 -23.30
C ALA A 43 18.06 10.63 -22.88
N MET A 44 17.61 11.84 -23.18
CA MET A 44 18.25 13.10 -22.78
C MET A 44 17.78 13.65 -21.44
N ALA A 45 16.60 13.25 -20.94
CA ALA A 45 16.09 13.63 -19.64
C ALA A 45 15.85 12.36 -18.83
N ARG A 46 16.74 12.07 -17.87
CA ARG A 46 16.55 11.03 -16.85
C ARG A 46 15.46 11.46 -15.85
N GLN A 47 14.29 11.84 -16.38
CA GLN A 47 13.18 12.30 -15.57
C GLN A 47 12.16 11.19 -15.45
N LEU A 48 11.92 10.77 -14.20
CA LEU A 48 10.76 9.99 -13.83
C LEU A 48 9.59 10.95 -13.68
N ASP A 49 8.62 10.87 -14.58
CA ASP A 49 7.41 11.70 -14.53
C ASP A 49 6.30 10.94 -13.79
N VAL A 50 6.03 11.35 -12.58
CA VAL A 50 4.93 10.83 -11.74
C VAL A 50 3.68 11.70 -11.79
N ARG A 51 3.68 12.78 -12.61
CA ARG A 51 2.53 13.67 -12.73
C ARG A 51 1.25 12.96 -13.19
N PRO A 52 1.30 11.94 -14.06
CA PRO A 52 0.10 11.16 -14.38
C PRO A 52 -0.58 10.55 -13.15
N PHE A 53 0.22 10.11 -12.17
CA PHE A 53 -0.29 9.59 -10.91
C PHE A 53 -0.85 10.70 -10.01
N LEU A 54 -0.12 11.81 -9.85
CA LEU A 54 -0.53 12.95 -9.02
C LEU A 54 -1.74 13.70 -9.59
N ALA A 55 -1.91 13.67 -10.91
CA ALA A 55 -3.06 14.27 -11.60
C ALA A 55 -4.33 13.39 -11.58
N GLY A 56 -4.29 12.23 -10.93
CA GLY A 56 -5.43 11.32 -10.85
C GLY A 56 -5.84 10.66 -12.18
N SER A 57 -5.00 10.79 -13.22
CA SER A 57 -5.26 10.16 -14.52
C SER A 57 -4.00 9.53 -15.08
N PRO A 58 -3.84 8.21 -15.05
CA PRO A 58 -2.90 7.54 -15.95
C PRO A 58 -3.39 7.79 -17.38
N ALA A 59 -2.62 8.54 -18.16
CA ALA A 59 -2.94 8.82 -19.55
C ALA A 59 -3.07 7.50 -20.34
N GLY A 60 -4.29 7.15 -20.70
CA GLY A 60 -4.57 6.09 -21.67
C GLY A 60 -5.35 4.86 -21.21
N ARG A 61 -5.88 4.84 -19.98
CA ARG A 61 -6.81 3.75 -19.57
C ARG A 61 -8.20 4.32 -19.33
N SER A 62 -9.19 3.69 -19.97
CA SER A 62 -10.60 4.01 -19.83
C SER A 62 -11.02 4.05 -18.36
N SER A 63 -11.90 4.98 -18.01
CA SER A 63 -12.48 5.17 -16.69
C SER A 63 -13.20 3.94 -16.12
N ASP A 64 -13.40 2.90 -16.93
CA ASP A 64 -14.15 1.68 -16.59
C ASP A 64 -13.39 0.67 -15.70
N ASN A 65 -12.08 0.86 -15.45
CA ASN A 65 -11.26 -0.12 -14.72
C ASN A 65 -10.71 0.40 -13.39
N ARG A 66 -11.41 1.35 -12.78
CA ARG A 66 -11.08 1.85 -11.44
C ARG A 66 -12.01 1.27 -10.39
N VAL A 67 -11.49 1.12 -9.20
CA VAL A 67 -12.24 0.72 -8.00
C VAL A 67 -12.10 1.85 -7.01
N SER A 68 -13.23 2.39 -6.59
CA SER A 68 -13.28 3.36 -5.50
C SER A 68 -13.11 2.62 -4.19
N VAL A 69 -12.03 2.91 -3.49
CA VAL A 69 -11.63 2.27 -2.23
C VAL A 69 -11.86 3.28 -1.10
N PRO A 70 -12.90 3.11 -0.29
CA PRO A 70 -13.14 3.98 0.86
C PRO A 70 -12.01 3.78 1.89
N VAL A 71 -11.45 4.87 2.40
CA VAL A 71 -10.51 4.84 3.52
C VAL A 71 -11.30 4.97 4.80
N VAL A 72 -11.21 3.95 5.65
CA VAL A 72 -11.82 3.96 6.97
C VAL A 72 -10.80 4.37 8.02
N GLY A 73 -11.18 5.27 8.89
CA GLY A 73 -10.33 5.77 9.98
C GLY A 73 -10.24 4.75 11.11
N ASP A 74 -11.18 4.77 12.01
CA ASP A 74 -11.26 3.83 13.13
C ASP A 74 -12.35 2.80 12.84
N ILE A 75 -11.97 1.53 12.73
CA ILE A 75 -12.93 0.44 12.54
C ILE A 75 -13.42 0.03 13.93
N ALA A 76 -14.68 0.36 14.25
CA ALA A 76 -15.34 -0.15 15.44
C ALA A 76 -15.90 -1.56 15.17
N ALA A 77 -15.73 -2.48 16.13
CA ALA A 77 -16.31 -3.81 16.03
C ALA A 77 -17.84 -3.74 15.98
N GLY A 78 -18.43 -4.46 15.03
CA GLY A 78 -19.89 -4.60 14.91
C GLY A 78 -20.57 -3.65 13.93
N THR A 79 -19.89 -2.62 13.42
CA THR A 79 -20.42 -1.80 12.34
C THR A 79 -19.94 -2.39 10.99
N PRO A 80 -20.82 -2.59 9.99
CA PRO A 80 -20.36 -2.96 8.66
C PRO A 80 -19.37 -1.91 8.14
N ILE A 81 -18.16 -2.30 7.79
CA ILE A 81 -17.07 -1.44 7.27
C ILE A 81 -17.54 -0.56 6.07
N LEU A 82 -18.59 -1.00 5.39
CA LEU A 82 -19.22 -0.30 4.28
C LEU A 82 -20.42 0.57 4.68
N ALA A 83 -20.74 0.66 5.97
CA ALA A 83 -21.90 1.41 6.46
C ALA A 83 -21.56 2.83 6.94
N GLU A 84 -20.32 3.28 6.83
CA GLU A 84 -20.04 4.71 6.92
C GLU A 84 -20.60 5.38 5.65
N GLU A 85 -21.73 6.04 5.80
CA GLU A 85 -22.42 6.72 4.70
C GLU A 85 -21.58 7.82 4.03
N HIS A 86 -20.48 8.25 4.67
CA HIS A 86 -19.54 9.23 4.16
C HIS A 86 -18.10 8.90 4.61
N PRO A 87 -17.35 8.09 3.85
CA PRO A 87 -15.92 7.95 4.13
C PRO A 87 -15.22 9.30 3.93
N ASP A 88 -14.40 9.71 4.90
CA ASP A 88 -13.65 10.97 4.85
C ASP A 88 -12.74 11.07 3.62
N GLU A 89 -12.33 9.93 3.08
CA GLU A 89 -11.43 9.82 1.94
C GLU A 89 -11.79 8.61 1.08
N VAL A 90 -11.76 8.78 -0.25
CA VAL A 90 -11.94 7.70 -1.23
C VAL A 90 -10.76 7.71 -2.20
N LEU A 91 -10.13 6.56 -2.37
CA LEU A 91 -9.03 6.36 -3.32
C LEU A 91 -9.55 5.68 -4.59
N ASP A 92 -9.38 6.29 -5.75
CA ASP A 92 -9.68 5.67 -7.03
C ASP A 92 -8.45 4.92 -7.54
N LEU A 93 -8.42 3.61 -7.37
CA LEU A 93 -7.29 2.76 -7.72
C LEU A 93 -7.60 1.88 -8.94
N PRO A 94 -6.60 1.61 -9.79
CA PRO A 94 -6.74 0.63 -10.87
C PRO A 94 -7.09 -0.76 -10.31
N ARG A 95 -8.06 -1.43 -10.95
CA ARG A 95 -8.48 -2.78 -10.55
C ARG A 95 -7.34 -3.79 -10.56
N GLU A 96 -6.36 -3.60 -11.44
CA GLU A 96 -5.18 -4.46 -11.53
C GLU A 96 -4.30 -4.43 -10.27
N LEU A 97 -4.38 -3.35 -9.48
CA LEU A 97 -3.64 -3.23 -8.21
C LEU A 97 -4.41 -3.86 -7.05
N VAL A 98 -5.72 -3.61 -7.01
CA VAL A 98 -6.55 -4.03 -5.85
C VAL A 98 -7.19 -5.41 -6.07
N GLY A 99 -7.24 -5.89 -7.31
CA GLY A 99 -7.82 -7.16 -7.67
C GLY A 99 -9.35 -7.16 -7.59
N THR A 100 -9.91 -8.33 -7.29
CA THR A 100 -11.37 -8.56 -7.17
C THR A 100 -11.75 -8.73 -5.70
N GLY A 101 -13.02 -8.44 -5.38
CA GLY A 101 -13.58 -8.56 -4.05
C GLY A 101 -13.82 -7.21 -3.39
N THR A 102 -14.30 -7.24 -2.16
CA THR A 102 -14.53 -6.04 -1.35
C THR A 102 -13.21 -5.56 -0.76
N VAL A 103 -12.81 -4.32 -1.09
CA VAL A 103 -11.59 -3.69 -0.60
C VAL A 103 -11.90 -2.39 0.12
N PHE A 104 -11.08 -2.05 1.08
CA PHE A 104 -11.10 -0.79 1.81
C PHE A 104 -9.68 -0.34 2.15
N GLY A 105 -9.47 0.94 2.34
CA GLY A 105 -8.24 1.52 2.85
C GLY A 105 -8.28 1.60 4.38
N LEU A 106 -7.18 1.30 5.02
CA LEU A 106 -7.00 1.46 6.46
C LEU A 106 -5.79 2.35 6.72
N ARG A 107 -5.97 3.42 7.48
CA ARG A 107 -4.87 4.29 7.89
C ARG A 107 -4.10 3.64 9.03
N VAL A 108 -2.81 3.41 8.80
CA VAL A 108 -1.92 2.79 9.77
C VAL A 108 -1.58 3.77 10.88
N ARG A 109 -1.60 3.27 12.12
CA ARG A 109 -1.13 4.01 13.30
C ARG A 109 -0.02 3.24 13.99
N GLY A 110 1.04 3.95 14.33
CA GLY A 110 2.20 3.40 15.00
C GLY A 110 3.19 2.69 14.08
N GLU A 111 4.26 2.16 14.67
CA GLU A 111 5.46 1.69 13.96
C GLU A 111 5.64 0.17 14.02
N SER A 112 4.61 -0.57 14.39
CA SER A 112 4.74 -2.04 14.60
C SER A 112 5.10 -2.82 13.34
N MET A 113 5.03 -2.21 12.14
CA MET A 113 5.23 -2.86 10.85
C MET A 113 6.31 -2.18 9.98
N ILE A 114 7.21 -1.38 10.56
CA ILE A 114 8.21 -0.61 9.82
C ILE A 114 9.20 -1.49 9.04
N ASP A 115 9.57 -2.66 9.57
CA ASP A 115 10.46 -3.60 8.87
C ASP A 115 9.77 -4.29 7.68
N ALA A 116 8.46 -4.12 7.54
CA ALA A 116 7.67 -4.49 6.35
C ALA A 116 7.41 -3.29 5.43
N ALA A 117 8.08 -2.15 5.67
CA ALA A 117 7.90 -0.88 4.96
C ALA A 117 6.47 -0.33 5.04
N ILE A 118 5.77 -0.58 6.16
CA ILE A 118 4.48 0.00 6.49
C ILE A 118 4.70 0.93 7.69
N CYS A 119 4.56 2.23 7.47
CA CYS A 119 4.88 3.28 8.41
C CYS A 119 3.63 3.94 8.99
N ASP A 120 3.81 4.68 10.08
CA ASP A 120 2.75 5.52 10.66
C ASP A 120 2.21 6.51 9.61
N GLY A 121 0.88 6.63 9.53
CA GLY A 121 0.19 7.49 8.56
C GLY A 121 -0.02 6.88 7.17
N ASP A 122 0.58 5.73 6.85
CA ASP A 122 0.33 5.04 5.58
C ASP A 122 -1.13 4.60 5.45
N VAL A 123 -1.59 4.49 4.20
CA VAL A 123 -2.87 3.85 3.90
C VAL A 123 -2.59 2.49 3.25
N VAL A 124 -3.01 1.43 3.92
CA VAL A 124 -2.96 0.07 3.38
C VAL A 124 -4.31 -0.31 2.78
N VAL A 125 -4.29 -0.87 1.58
CA VAL A 125 -5.50 -1.39 0.94
C VAL A 125 -5.68 -2.85 1.35
N VAL A 126 -6.79 -3.12 2.01
CA VAL A 126 -7.12 -4.42 2.58
C VAL A 126 -8.27 -5.04 1.81
N ARG A 127 -8.14 -6.32 1.47
CA ARG A 127 -9.24 -7.13 0.95
C ARG A 127 -9.95 -7.82 2.09
N ARG A 128 -11.27 -7.68 2.13
CA ARG A 128 -12.10 -8.41 3.09
C ARG A 128 -12.13 -9.89 2.71
N GLN A 129 -11.68 -10.73 3.63
CA GLN A 129 -11.72 -12.19 3.49
C GLN A 129 -11.75 -12.84 4.87
N ASP A 130 -12.32 -14.03 4.94
CA ASP A 130 -12.51 -14.76 6.21
C ASP A 130 -11.30 -15.64 6.57
N GLU A 131 -10.37 -15.83 5.63
CA GLU A 131 -9.21 -16.70 5.80
C GLU A 131 -7.91 -15.98 5.46
N ALA A 132 -6.85 -16.37 6.16
CA ALA A 132 -5.49 -15.92 5.89
C ALA A 132 -4.49 -17.05 6.04
N HIS A 133 -3.38 -16.97 5.30
CA HIS A 133 -2.30 -17.94 5.34
C HIS A 133 -1.12 -17.44 6.16
N SER A 134 -0.42 -18.38 6.80
CA SER A 134 0.77 -18.04 7.59
C SER A 134 1.82 -17.30 6.77
N GLY A 135 2.16 -16.10 7.18
CA GLY A 135 3.10 -15.22 6.49
C GLY A 135 2.45 -14.03 5.80
N GLU A 136 1.14 -14.03 5.62
CA GLU A 136 0.43 -12.89 5.06
C GLU A 136 0.36 -11.73 6.05
N ILE A 137 0.37 -10.51 5.53
CA ILE A 137 0.08 -9.31 6.30
C ILE A 137 -1.44 -9.14 6.30
N VAL A 138 -2.02 -9.03 7.49
CA VAL A 138 -3.46 -8.94 7.68
C VAL A 138 -3.82 -7.70 8.49
N ALA A 139 -5.01 -7.17 8.24
CA ALA A 139 -5.69 -6.29 9.17
C ALA A 139 -6.63 -7.17 10.02
N ALA A 140 -6.31 -7.35 11.28
CA ALA A 140 -7.10 -8.15 12.22
C ALA A 140 -7.88 -7.23 13.16
N MET A 141 -9.10 -7.62 13.49
CA MET A 141 -9.90 -6.94 14.50
C MET A 141 -9.71 -7.61 15.84
N ILE A 142 -9.26 -6.88 16.84
CA ILE A 142 -9.07 -7.35 18.23
C ILE A 142 -9.71 -6.32 19.16
N ASP A 143 -10.60 -6.75 20.01
CA ASP A 143 -11.28 -5.93 21.02
C ASP A 143 -11.92 -4.63 20.44
N GLY A 144 -12.32 -4.68 19.19
CA GLY A 144 -12.94 -3.55 18.50
C GLY A 144 -11.98 -2.63 17.77
N GLU A 145 -10.70 -2.90 17.81
CA GLU A 145 -9.67 -2.12 17.12
C GLU A 145 -9.03 -2.91 15.97
N ALA A 146 -8.79 -2.24 14.85
CA ALA A 146 -8.06 -2.83 13.74
C ALA A 146 -6.55 -2.73 13.97
N THR A 147 -5.84 -3.84 13.76
CA THR A 147 -4.37 -3.87 13.82
C THR A 147 -3.79 -4.56 12.61
N VAL A 148 -2.69 -4.01 12.06
CA VAL A 148 -1.97 -4.60 10.93
C VAL A 148 -0.78 -5.40 11.46
N LYS A 149 -0.74 -6.69 11.16
CA LYS A 149 0.30 -7.63 11.64
C LYS A 149 0.57 -8.73 10.62
N VAL A 150 1.64 -9.47 10.81
CA VAL A 150 1.85 -10.72 10.08
C VAL A 150 1.09 -11.85 10.76
N PHE A 151 0.21 -12.49 10.01
CA PHE A 151 -0.53 -13.65 10.49
C PHE A 151 0.38 -14.87 10.55
N ARG A 152 0.35 -15.58 11.67
CA ARG A 152 1.02 -16.87 11.87
C ARG A 152 0.10 -17.85 12.55
N ARG A 153 0.11 -19.08 12.06
CA ARG A 153 -0.55 -20.22 12.72
C ARG A 153 0.49 -21.25 13.10
N ARG A 154 0.57 -21.57 14.40
CA ARG A 154 1.49 -22.57 14.95
C ARG A 154 0.74 -23.42 15.98
N SER A 155 0.80 -24.74 15.84
CA SER A 155 0.18 -25.68 16.80
C SER A 155 -1.28 -25.37 17.12
N GLY A 156 -2.05 -24.95 16.13
CA GLY A 156 -3.47 -24.59 16.27
C GLY A 156 -3.74 -23.20 16.85
N HIS A 157 -2.74 -22.46 17.26
CA HIS A 157 -2.87 -21.10 17.77
C HIS A 157 -2.55 -20.06 16.67
N VAL A 158 -3.23 -18.93 16.74
CA VAL A 158 -3.00 -17.77 15.89
C VAL A 158 -2.14 -16.76 16.63
N TYR A 159 -1.13 -16.25 15.94
CA TYR A 159 -0.24 -15.19 16.41
C TYR A 159 -0.29 -14.05 15.41
N LEU A 160 -0.26 -12.83 15.92
CA LEU A 160 -0.17 -11.61 15.14
C LEU A 160 1.19 -10.96 15.40
N GLU A 161 2.13 -11.29 14.53
CA GLU A 161 3.53 -10.89 14.72
C GLU A 161 3.76 -9.48 14.18
N PRO A 162 4.36 -8.57 14.95
CA PRO A 162 4.82 -7.28 14.44
C PRO A 162 6.03 -7.47 13.50
N ARG A 163 6.30 -6.46 12.69
CA ARG A 163 7.54 -6.29 11.93
C ARG A 163 8.29 -5.07 12.42
N ASN A 164 8.63 -5.11 13.69
CA ASN A 164 9.49 -4.16 14.38
C ASN A 164 9.97 -4.83 15.67
N ALA A 165 11.28 -4.93 15.84
CA ALA A 165 11.90 -5.59 16.98
C ALA A 165 11.59 -4.94 18.36
N ALA A 166 11.13 -3.69 18.35
CA ALA A 166 10.71 -2.99 19.57
C ALA A 166 9.33 -3.44 20.12
N TYR A 167 8.59 -4.25 19.35
CA TYR A 167 7.26 -4.75 19.73
C TYR A 167 7.30 -6.25 19.99
N SER A 168 6.67 -6.69 21.07
CA SER A 168 6.47 -8.12 21.37
C SER A 168 5.22 -8.66 20.69
N VAL A 169 5.21 -10.00 20.51
CA VAL A 169 4.05 -10.76 19.99
C VAL A 169 3.00 -10.91 21.08
#